data_25a8adb93f7e660298f51ec18b9d4923
#
_entry.id   25a8adb93f7e660298f51ec18b9d4923
#
_cell.length_a   1.000
_cell.length_b   1.000
_cell.length_c   1.000
_cell.angle_alpha   90.00
_cell.angle_beta   90.00
_cell.angle_gamma   90.00
#
_symmetry.space_group_name_H-M   'P 1'
#
loop_
_entity.id
_entity.type
_entity.pdbx_description
1 polymer ?
#
loop_
_entity_poly.entity_id
_entity_poly.type
_entity_poly.pdbx_seq_one_letter_code
_entity_poly.pdbx_strand_id
1 'polypeptide(L)'
;MMVWSAVGDGSFGEAVLVRHVRFERRESAVADAHRSADGGAGLVIVDAVNSEGAFEIPAGSRVLVGAGPSVFVRSCRRCCVIRGVVHHWELEVG
;
A
#
# COMPACT_ATOMS: atom_id res chain seq x y z
N MET A 1 6.21 -4.11 -5.77
CA MET A 1 4.91 -4.37 -5.13
C MET A 1 3.90 -4.84 -6.15
N MET A 2 3.31 -5.96 -5.91
CA MET A 2 2.18 -6.43 -6.73
C MET A 2 0.88 -5.88 -6.14
N VAL A 3 -0.01 -5.44 -7.00
CA VAL A 3 -1.27 -4.82 -6.59
C VAL A 3 -2.43 -5.48 -7.31
N TRP A 4 -3.42 -5.91 -6.55
CA TRP A 4 -4.71 -6.38 -7.07
C TRP A 4 -5.77 -5.38 -6.59
N SER A 5 -6.21 -4.52 -7.50
CA SER A 5 -7.13 -3.44 -7.16
C SER A 5 -8.50 -3.96 -6.79
N ALA A 6 -9.09 -3.39 -5.75
CA ALA A 6 -10.47 -3.68 -5.37
C ALA A 6 -11.43 -3.16 -6.43
N VAL A 7 -12.40 -3.99 -6.84
CA VAL A 7 -13.36 -3.68 -7.90
C VAL A 7 -14.74 -3.31 -7.35
N GLY A 8 -14.90 -3.31 -6.04
CA GLY A 8 -16.12 -2.84 -5.39
C GLY A 8 -17.18 -3.91 -5.12
N ASP A 9 -17.02 -5.13 -5.65
CA ASP A 9 -17.94 -6.24 -5.43
C ASP A 9 -17.33 -7.39 -4.61
N GLY A 10 -16.20 -7.13 -3.98
CA GLY A 10 -15.44 -8.14 -3.23
C GLY A 10 -14.43 -8.89 -4.09
N SER A 11 -14.34 -8.61 -5.38
CA SER A 11 -13.34 -9.18 -6.27
C SER A 11 -12.17 -8.23 -6.48
N PHE A 12 -11.13 -8.74 -7.13
CA PHE A 12 -9.92 -7.98 -7.44
C PHE A 12 -9.66 -8.00 -8.94
N GLY A 13 -9.06 -6.92 -9.43
CA GLY A 13 -8.60 -6.82 -10.80
C GLY A 13 -7.31 -7.61 -11.03
N GLU A 14 -6.77 -7.51 -12.24
CA GLU A 14 -5.50 -8.15 -12.59
C GLU A 14 -4.35 -7.54 -11.78
N ALA A 15 -3.34 -8.35 -11.52
CA ALA A 15 -2.15 -7.92 -10.80
C ALA A 15 -1.39 -6.87 -11.63
N VAL A 16 -1.03 -5.78 -10.98
CA VAL A 16 -0.20 -4.72 -11.55
C VAL A 16 1.07 -4.62 -10.71
N LEU A 17 2.21 -4.58 -11.37
CA LEU A 17 3.49 -4.39 -10.70
C LEU A 17 3.79 -2.90 -10.58
N VAL A 18 3.99 -2.44 -9.35
CA VAL A 18 4.45 -1.09 -9.05
C VAL A 18 5.85 -1.21 -8.46
N ARG A 19 6.82 -0.60 -9.12
CA ARG A 19 8.23 -0.68 -8.72
C ARG A 19 8.65 0.51 -7.89
N HIS A 20 9.75 0.33 -7.14
CA HIS A 20 10.38 1.41 -6.38
C HIS A 20 9.44 2.08 -5.37
N VAL A 21 8.70 1.26 -4.65
CA VAL A 21 7.90 1.72 -3.52
C VAL A 21 8.74 1.64 -2.25
N ARG A 22 8.44 2.52 -1.30
CA ARG A 22 9.04 2.48 0.02
C ARG A 22 8.05 1.87 1.00
N PHE A 23 8.48 0.89 1.75
CA PHE A 23 7.68 0.27 2.78
C PHE A 23 8.28 0.57 4.16
N GLU A 24 7.48 1.18 5.02
CA GLU A 24 7.83 1.42 6.40
C GLU A 24 6.97 0.52 7.27
N ARG A 25 7.59 -0.49 7.87
CA ARG A 25 6.88 -1.40 8.75
C ARG A 25 6.49 -0.66 10.02
N ARG A 26 5.23 -0.77 10.40
CA ARG A 26 4.74 -0.27 11.67
C ARG A 26 4.79 -1.36 12.70
N GLU A 27 5.67 -1.20 13.67
CA GLU A 27 5.60 -2.00 14.87
C GLU A 27 4.66 -1.29 15.83
N SER A 28 3.64 -2.01 16.31
CA SER A 28 2.82 -1.50 17.38
C SER A 28 3.71 -1.37 18.62
N ALA A 29 3.81 -0.16 19.16
CA ALA A 29 4.53 0.09 20.41
C ALA A 29 3.87 -0.61 21.59
N VAL A 30 2.63 -0.98 21.45
CA VAL A 30 1.96 -1.87 22.40
C VAL A 30 2.32 -3.28 21.94
N ALA A 31 3.39 -3.79 22.47
CA ALA A 31 3.79 -5.16 22.26
C ALA A 31 2.70 -6.09 22.78
N ASP A 32 1.64 -6.19 22.05
CA ASP A 32 0.70 -7.26 22.25
C ASP A 32 1.34 -8.50 21.69
N ALA A 33 1.82 -9.34 22.57
CA ALA A 33 2.51 -10.56 22.21
C ALA A 33 1.66 -11.48 21.32
N HIS A 34 0.37 -11.24 21.27
CA HIS A 34 -0.56 -12.00 20.43
C HIS A 34 -0.59 -11.51 18.99
N ARG A 35 0.06 -10.40 18.70
CA ARG A 35 0.09 -9.80 17.37
C ARG A 35 1.41 -9.96 16.66
N SER A 36 2.21 -10.88 17.05
CA SER A 36 3.45 -11.16 16.34
C SER A 36 3.22 -11.53 14.88
N ALA A 37 1.99 -11.84 14.52
CA ALA A 37 1.59 -12.18 13.17
C ALA A 37 1.14 -10.98 12.35
N ASP A 38 1.34 -9.77 12.80
CA ASP A 38 1.02 -8.58 12.03
C ASP A 38 1.95 -8.38 10.85
N GLY A 39 2.49 -9.47 10.37
CA GLY A 39 3.38 -9.42 9.25
C GLY A 39 2.81 -8.58 8.14
N GLY A 40 3.44 -7.47 7.85
CA GLY A 40 3.10 -6.63 6.74
C GLY A 40 2.30 -5.38 7.05
N ALA A 41 1.87 -5.16 8.30
CA ALA A 41 1.25 -3.89 8.66
C ALA A 41 2.25 -2.75 8.56
N GLY A 42 1.87 -1.65 7.94
CA GLY A 42 2.76 -0.51 7.79
C GLY A 42 2.25 0.56 6.86
N LEU A 43 3.19 1.34 6.35
CA LEU A 43 2.96 2.41 5.42
C LEU A 43 3.73 2.16 4.14
N VAL A 44 3.04 2.19 3.01
CA VAL A 44 3.67 2.11 1.69
C VAL A 44 3.62 3.49 1.05
N ILE A 45 4.77 3.97 0.60
CA ILE A 45 4.87 5.23 -0.12
C ILE A 45 5.09 4.92 -1.59
N VAL A 46 4.16 5.38 -2.43
CA VAL A 46 4.21 5.24 -3.88
C VAL A 46 4.47 6.62 -4.47
N ASP A 47 5.62 6.80 -5.09
CA ASP A 47 6.02 8.06 -5.68
C ASP A 47 5.42 8.20 -7.08
N ALA A 48 4.77 9.32 -7.37
CA ALA A 48 4.11 9.53 -8.64
C ALA A 48 5.07 9.57 -9.83
N VAL A 49 6.32 9.92 -9.59
CA VAL A 49 7.35 10.05 -10.65
C VAL A 49 8.31 8.85 -10.65
N ASN A 50 8.80 8.46 -9.49
CA ASN A 50 9.88 7.46 -9.38
C ASN A 50 9.37 6.02 -9.27
N SER A 51 8.14 5.81 -8.81
CA SER A 51 7.56 4.47 -8.77
C SER A 51 6.98 4.12 -10.14
N GLU A 52 7.65 3.23 -10.85
CA GLU A 52 7.15 2.76 -12.15
C GLU A 52 5.81 2.05 -11.98
N GLY A 53 4.85 2.38 -12.83
CA GLY A 53 3.50 1.84 -12.77
C GLY A 53 2.62 2.48 -11.71
N ALA A 54 3.05 3.59 -11.12
CA ALA A 54 2.33 4.26 -10.04
C ALA A 54 0.93 4.69 -10.47
N PHE A 55 -0.04 4.43 -9.62
CA PHE A 55 -1.42 4.86 -9.78
C PHE A 55 -2.08 4.96 -8.41
N GLU A 56 -3.25 5.57 -8.37
CA GLU A 56 -4.00 5.65 -7.12
C GLU A 56 -4.65 4.31 -6.79
N ILE A 57 -4.15 3.68 -5.74
CA ILE A 57 -4.58 2.34 -5.35
C ILE A 57 -5.78 2.45 -4.42
N PRO A 58 -6.94 1.88 -4.81
CA PRO A 58 -8.13 2.00 -3.98
C PRO A 58 -7.98 1.30 -2.63
N ALA A 59 -8.61 1.85 -1.61
CA ALA A 59 -8.75 1.16 -0.33
C ALA A 59 -9.47 -0.18 -0.54
N GLY A 60 -9.06 -1.19 0.20
CA GLY A 60 -9.57 -2.55 0.03
C GLY A 60 -8.75 -3.39 -0.95
N SER A 61 -7.85 -2.80 -1.70
CA SER A 61 -6.97 -3.52 -2.62
C SER A 61 -6.02 -4.42 -1.85
N ARG A 62 -5.63 -5.51 -2.49
CA ARG A 62 -4.64 -6.44 -1.95
C ARG A 62 -3.27 -6.09 -2.52
N VAL A 63 -2.26 -6.08 -1.68
CA VAL A 63 -0.89 -5.79 -2.10
C VAL A 63 0.09 -6.79 -1.52
N LEU A 64 1.17 -7.02 -2.25
CA LEU A 64 2.28 -7.88 -1.83
C LEU A 64 3.57 -7.09 -2.02
N VAL A 65 4.24 -6.78 -0.93
CA VAL A 65 5.50 -6.03 -0.94
C VAL A 65 6.64 -6.99 -0.66
N GLY A 66 7.55 -7.11 -1.61
CA GLY A 66 8.70 -7.99 -1.49
C GLY A 66 8.29 -9.44 -1.27
N ALA A 67 8.95 -10.11 -0.34
CA ALA A 67 8.70 -11.50 0.02
C ALA A 67 7.76 -11.65 1.21
N GLY A 68 7.18 -10.56 1.67
CA GLY A 68 6.28 -10.57 2.82
C GLY A 68 4.91 -11.17 2.52
N PRO A 69 4.03 -11.26 3.52
CA PRO A 69 2.66 -11.69 3.30
C PRO A 69 1.88 -10.64 2.52
N SER A 70 0.81 -11.08 1.84
CA SER A 70 -0.11 -10.13 1.22
C SER A 70 -0.93 -9.45 2.31
N VAL A 71 -1.18 -8.16 2.11
CA VAL A 71 -1.95 -7.32 3.03
C VAL A 71 -2.95 -6.50 2.23
N PHE A 72 -3.86 -5.84 2.94
CA PHE A 72 -4.88 -5.01 2.31
C PHE A 72 -4.60 -3.54 2.53
N VAL A 73 -4.91 -2.73 1.54
CA VAL A 73 -4.85 -1.27 1.65
C VAL A 73 -6.03 -0.82 2.50
N ARG A 74 -5.75 -0.21 3.63
CA ARG A 74 -6.76 0.32 4.54
C ARG A 74 -7.18 1.72 4.14
N SER A 75 -6.21 2.52 3.71
CA SER A 75 -6.48 3.86 3.23
C SER A 75 -5.42 4.26 2.21
N CYS A 76 -5.78 5.15 1.32
CA CYS A 76 -4.88 5.74 0.34
C CYS A 76 -5.00 7.25 0.44
N ARG A 77 -3.92 7.90 0.79
CA ARG A 77 -3.87 9.35 0.94
C ARG A 77 -3.02 9.97 -0.15
N ARG A 78 -3.57 10.94 -0.85
CA ARG A 78 -2.82 11.75 -1.81
C ARG A 78 -2.01 12.79 -1.07
N CYS A 79 -0.74 12.89 -1.42
CA CYS A 79 0.12 13.95 -0.93
C CYS A 79 0.54 14.82 -2.10
N CYS A 80 0.03 16.05 -2.12
CA CYS A 80 0.26 17.00 -3.21
C CYS A 80 1.19 18.11 -2.76
N VAL A 81 2.19 18.40 -3.57
CA VAL A 81 3.07 19.57 -3.37
C VAL A 81 2.47 20.79 -4.02
N ILE A 82 1.87 20.60 -5.19
CA ILE A 82 1.19 21.65 -5.95
C ILE A 82 -0.26 21.22 -6.09
N ARG A 83 -1.18 22.21 -6.03
CA ARG A 83 -2.61 21.96 -6.14
C ARG A 83 -2.93 21.11 -7.38
N GLY A 84 -3.59 19.98 -7.18
CA GLY A 84 -4.00 19.08 -8.23
C GLY A 84 -2.92 18.15 -8.79
N VAL A 85 -1.67 18.28 -8.32
CA VAL A 85 -0.57 17.41 -8.75
C VAL A 85 -0.16 16.51 -7.60
N VAL A 86 -0.38 15.23 -7.76
CA VAL A 86 0.01 14.25 -6.74
C VAL A 86 1.52 14.05 -6.80
N HIS A 87 2.18 14.25 -5.66
CA HIS A 87 3.60 13.97 -5.48
C HIS A 87 3.82 12.49 -5.14
N HIS A 88 3.05 11.98 -4.21
CA HIS A 88 3.08 10.58 -3.82
C HIS A 88 1.77 10.20 -3.14
N TRP A 89 1.58 8.90 -2.99
CA TRP A 89 0.48 8.35 -2.19
C TRP A 89 1.06 7.65 -0.97
N GLU A 90 0.37 7.78 0.14
CA GLU A 90 0.64 7.02 1.36
C GLU A 90 -0.46 6.00 1.56
N LEU A 91 -0.08 4.73 1.52
CA LEU A 91 -1.02 3.63 1.71
C LEU A 91 -0.82 3.06 3.10
N GLU A 92 -1.87 3.08 3.89
CA GLU A 92 -1.89 2.35 5.14
C GLU A 92 -2.31 0.92 4.85
N VAL A 93 -1.46 -0.05 5.20
CA VAL A 93 -1.67 -1.46 4.88
C VAL A 93 -1.64 -2.32 6.14
N GLY A 94 -2.35 -3.42 6.08
CA GLY A 94 -2.42 -4.33 7.22
C GLY A 94 -3.34 -5.54 7.08
#